data_38172bf4718f7359dd88ce756c9b34cc
#
_entry.id   38172bf4718f7359dd88ce756c9b34cc
#
_cell.length_a   1.000
_cell.length_b   1.000
_cell.length_c   1.000
_cell.angle_alpha   90.00
_cell.angle_beta   90.00
_cell.angle_gamma   90.00
#
_symmetry.space_group_name_H-M   'P 1'
#
loop_
_entity.id
_entity.type
_entity.pdbx_description
1 polymer ?
#
loop_
_entity_poly.entity_id
_entity_poly.type
_entity_poly.pdbx_seq_one_letter_code
_entity_poly.pdbx_strand_id
1 'polypeptide(L)'
;MIKGLLIDFGGTIDTDGIHWFRLFQSAYAECGYNIPEDVLRQAHVYAEKTLGRAHMIAPEMSMTDTIRVKVGLQAEFLRGVGVLLNGCCGGKGSVPCEQCNQVLEIERLVGCCMARNRYNIDNVSGPVLKVLASEYKLGVVSNFYGNLNSVLAEFGIDGYFSTVTESAVVGVRKPDPEIFRIAASSLGLTPAECVVVGDSADKDIIPAQTAGCRTVWLSGSNASDVAGVAWDSTPCIPDWRISSFRDLLSIEF
;
A
#
# COMPACT_ATOMS: atom_id res chain seq x y z
N MET A 1 -22.39 18.77 -2.79
CA MET A 1 -22.62 17.65 -1.83
C MET A 1 -21.77 16.49 -2.29
N ILE A 2 -20.99 15.92 -1.40
CA ILE A 2 -20.13 14.75 -1.67
C ILE A 2 -21.03 13.51 -1.82
N LYS A 3 -20.72 12.67 -2.82
CA LYS A 3 -21.45 11.45 -3.15
C LYS A 3 -20.55 10.23 -3.25
N GLY A 4 -19.22 10.43 -3.36
CA GLY A 4 -18.27 9.35 -3.51
C GLY A 4 -16.96 9.58 -2.82
N LEU A 5 -16.32 8.48 -2.40
CA LEU A 5 -14.98 8.47 -1.83
C LEU A 5 -14.08 7.65 -2.75
N LEU A 6 -12.94 8.23 -3.12
CA LEU A 6 -11.89 7.61 -3.90
C LEU A 6 -10.71 7.35 -2.96
N ILE A 7 -10.46 6.09 -2.63
CA ILE A 7 -9.58 5.72 -1.53
C ILE A 7 -8.33 5.03 -2.10
N ASP A 8 -7.13 5.47 -1.70
CA ASP A 8 -5.91 4.75 -1.99
C ASP A 8 -5.83 3.43 -1.22
N PHE A 9 -5.13 2.44 -1.78
CA PHE A 9 -4.97 1.15 -1.13
C PHE A 9 -3.69 1.09 -0.30
N GLY A 10 -2.52 1.22 -0.96
CA GLY A 10 -1.23 0.93 -0.35
C GLY A 10 -0.70 2.04 0.55
N GLY A 11 -0.66 1.83 1.84
CA GLY A 11 -0.36 2.86 2.84
C GLY A 11 -1.63 3.41 3.50
N THR A 12 -2.77 3.23 2.86
CA THR A 12 -4.05 3.80 3.31
C THR A 12 -4.98 2.72 3.86
N ILE A 13 -5.60 1.91 2.98
CA ILE A 13 -6.53 0.85 3.42
C ILE A 13 -5.80 -0.27 4.13
N ASP A 14 -4.65 -0.67 3.63
CA ASP A 14 -3.94 -1.88 4.07
C ASP A 14 -3.10 -1.69 5.34
N THR A 15 -2.65 -0.46 5.65
CA THR A 15 -1.66 -0.23 6.71
C THR A 15 -1.92 0.99 7.61
N ASP A 16 -3.04 1.70 7.45
CA ASP A 16 -3.45 2.84 8.30
C ASP A 16 -2.37 3.93 8.42
N GLY A 17 -1.87 4.41 7.28
CA GLY A 17 -0.86 5.47 7.22
C GLY A 17 0.58 5.01 7.42
N ILE A 18 0.83 3.71 7.46
CA ILE A 18 2.20 3.16 7.52
C ILE A 18 2.67 2.88 6.10
N HIS A 19 3.69 3.59 5.65
CA HIS A 19 4.27 3.36 4.33
C HIS A 19 4.86 1.93 4.19
N TRP A 20 4.71 1.30 3.04
CA TRP A 20 5.13 -0.08 2.76
C TRP A 20 6.60 -0.37 3.09
N PHE A 21 7.50 0.60 2.91
CA PHE A 21 8.89 0.45 3.33
C PHE A 21 9.00 0.15 4.84
N ARG A 22 8.21 0.84 5.66
CA ARG A 22 8.21 0.62 7.12
C ARG A 22 7.58 -0.72 7.51
N LEU A 23 6.58 -1.17 6.75
CA LEU A 23 6.01 -2.51 6.91
C LEU A 23 7.09 -3.58 6.70
N PHE A 24 7.84 -3.51 5.60
CA PHE A 24 8.94 -4.44 5.34
C PHE A 24 10.06 -4.32 6.38
N GLN A 25 10.48 -3.10 6.74
CA GLN A 25 11.50 -2.89 7.77
C GLN A 25 11.13 -3.58 9.09
N SER A 26 9.88 -3.43 9.52
CA SER A 26 9.39 -4.09 10.71
C SER A 26 9.35 -5.61 10.57
N ALA A 27 8.94 -6.14 9.40
CA ALA A 27 8.92 -7.58 9.16
C ALA A 27 10.34 -8.19 9.18
N TYR A 28 11.33 -7.52 8.57
CA TYR A 28 12.72 -7.94 8.66
C TYR A 28 13.23 -7.96 10.11
N ALA A 29 12.94 -6.90 10.88
CA ALA A 29 13.34 -6.84 12.29
C ALA A 29 12.68 -7.95 13.14
N GLU A 30 11.39 -8.24 12.94
CA GLU A 30 10.69 -9.35 13.61
C GLU A 30 11.25 -10.72 13.25
N CYS A 31 11.73 -10.89 12.02
CA CYS A 31 12.42 -12.10 11.60
C CYS A 31 13.87 -12.18 12.12
N GLY A 32 14.34 -11.18 12.88
CA GLY A 32 15.68 -11.14 13.48
C GLY A 32 16.76 -10.56 12.59
N TYR A 33 16.41 -9.90 11.48
CA TYR A 33 17.36 -9.26 10.57
C TYR A 33 17.59 -7.80 10.95
N ASN A 34 18.81 -7.46 11.30
CA ASN A 34 19.24 -6.09 11.55
C ASN A 34 19.94 -5.52 10.31
N ILE A 35 19.15 -5.12 9.32
CA ILE A 35 19.65 -4.57 8.06
C ILE A 35 19.70 -3.05 8.16
N PRO A 36 20.84 -2.39 7.81
CA PRO A 36 20.89 -0.93 7.76
C PRO A 36 19.77 -0.35 6.89
N GLU A 37 19.17 0.73 7.37
CA GLU A 37 17.97 1.30 6.72
C GLU A 37 18.23 1.69 5.26
N ASP A 38 19.37 2.28 4.96
CA ASP A 38 19.77 2.69 3.62
C ASP A 38 19.90 1.49 2.66
N VAL A 39 20.43 0.36 3.14
CA VAL A 39 20.54 -0.89 2.36
C VAL A 39 19.16 -1.50 2.12
N LEU A 40 18.33 -1.57 3.15
CA LEU A 40 16.96 -2.09 3.00
C LEU A 40 16.11 -1.19 2.08
N ARG A 41 16.31 0.13 2.15
CA ARG A 41 15.64 1.09 1.25
C ARG A 41 16.06 0.86 -0.22
N GLN A 42 17.35 0.60 -0.48
CA GLN A 42 17.82 0.26 -1.82
C GLN A 42 17.20 -1.05 -2.31
N ALA A 43 17.09 -2.08 -1.46
CA ALA A 43 16.42 -3.34 -1.79
C ALA A 43 14.94 -3.12 -2.10
N HIS A 44 14.24 -2.29 -1.32
CA HIS A 44 12.84 -1.93 -1.57
C HIS A 44 12.67 -1.22 -2.91
N VAL A 45 13.49 -0.21 -3.20
CA VAL A 45 13.46 0.53 -4.48
C VAL A 45 13.79 -0.37 -5.66
N TYR A 46 14.73 -1.31 -5.50
CA TYR A 46 15.05 -2.32 -6.53
C TYR A 46 13.81 -3.17 -6.85
N ALA A 47 13.13 -3.69 -5.83
CA ALA A 47 11.94 -4.51 -6.00
C ALA A 47 10.82 -3.73 -6.72
N GLU A 48 10.53 -2.50 -6.27
CA GLU A 48 9.50 -1.64 -6.89
C GLU A 48 9.80 -1.35 -8.38
N LYS A 49 11.04 -0.99 -8.70
CA LYS A 49 11.45 -0.72 -10.08
C LYS A 49 11.38 -1.97 -10.96
N THR A 50 11.74 -3.13 -10.43
CA THR A 50 11.71 -4.41 -11.16
C THR A 50 10.27 -4.79 -11.45
N LEU A 51 9.39 -4.74 -10.44
CA LEU A 51 7.96 -5.03 -10.62
C LEU A 51 7.29 -4.09 -11.63
N GLY A 52 7.62 -2.80 -11.59
CA GLY A 52 7.07 -1.82 -12.54
C GLY A 52 7.49 -2.04 -14.00
N ARG A 53 8.54 -2.82 -14.26
CA ARG A 53 9.08 -3.07 -15.61
C ARG A 53 8.80 -4.46 -16.14
N ALA A 54 8.78 -5.46 -15.28
CA ALA A 54 8.89 -6.86 -15.69
C ALA A 54 7.54 -7.58 -15.78
N HIS A 55 6.41 -6.93 -15.48
CA HIS A 55 5.07 -7.54 -15.49
C HIS A 55 5.02 -8.91 -14.77
N MET A 56 5.68 -8.99 -13.61
CA MET A 56 5.81 -10.24 -12.84
C MET A 56 4.55 -10.60 -12.05
N ILE A 57 3.63 -9.67 -11.93
CA ILE A 57 2.38 -9.85 -11.19
C ILE A 57 1.26 -10.08 -12.21
N ALA A 58 0.65 -11.26 -12.16
CA ALA A 58 -0.51 -11.60 -12.96
C ALA A 58 -1.81 -11.11 -12.27
N PRO A 59 -2.87 -10.82 -13.03
CA PRO A 59 -4.12 -10.26 -12.47
C PRO A 59 -4.80 -11.11 -11.40
N GLU A 60 -4.60 -12.43 -11.44
CA GLU A 60 -5.15 -13.40 -10.47
C GLU A 60 -4.30 -13.57 -9.21
N MET A 61 -3.10 -13.01 -9.16
CA MET A 61 -2.22 -13.14 -8.00
C MET A 61 -2.78 -12.38 -6.80
N SER A 62 -2.72 -13.02 -5.65
CA SER A 62 -3.15 -12.47 -4.36
C SER A 62 -2.16 -11.43 -3.80
N MET A 63 -2.53 -10.77 -2.70
CA MET A 63 -1.60 -9.94 -1.93
C MET A 63 -0.43 -10.74 -1.40
N THR A 64 -0.71 -11.94 -0.91
CA THR A 64 0.29 -12.90 -0.44
C THR A 64 1.33 -13.17 -1.54
N ASP A 65 0.89 -13.43 -2.78
CA ASP A 65 1.78 -13.67 -3.92
C ASP A 65 2.57 -12.40 -4.29
N THR A 66 1.92 -11.24 -4.29
CA THR A 66 2.56 -9.96 -4.56
C THR A 66 3.68 -9.66 -3.55
N ILE A 67 3.42 -9.84 -2.25
CA ILE A 67 4.44 -9.67 -1.21
C ILE A 67 5.57 -10.69 -1.37
N ARG A 68 5.24 -11.94 -1.69
CA ARG A 68 6.25 -13.00 -1.94
C ARG A 68 7.21 -12.61 -3.06
N VAL A 69 6.71 -12.11 -4.18
CA VAL A 69 7.56 -11.63 -5.28
C VAL A 69 8.41 -10.44 -4.82
N LYS A 70 7.83 -9.47 -4.13
CA LYS A 70 8.57 -8.30 -3.60
C LYS A 70 9.69 -8.71 -2.65
N VAL A 71 9.41 -9.56 -1.68
CA VAL A 71 10.40 -10.04 -0.70
C VAL A 71 11.48 -10.87 -1.42
N GLY A 72 11.11 -11.67 -2.42
CA GLY A 72 12.07 -12.41 -3.25
C GLY A 72 13.06 -11.50 -3.96
N LEU A 73 12.58 -10.42 -4.58
CA LEU A 73 13.43 -9.40 -5.23
C LEU A 73 14.30 -8.64 -4.23
N GLN A 74 13.76 -8.31 -3.05
CA GLN A 74 14.55 -7.69 -1.98
C GLN A 74 15.66 -8.62 -1.50
N ALA A 75 15.35 -9.91 -1.31
CA ALA A 75 16.33 -10.92 -0.90
C ALA A 75 17.43 -11.13 -1.97
N GLU A 76 17.07 -11.09 -3.25
CA GLU A 76 18.04 -11.12 -4.36
C GLU A 76 19.02 -9.95 -4.29
N PHE A 77 18.49 -8.73 -4.15
CA PHE A 77 19.32 -7.53 -4.01
C PHE A 77 20.25 -7.62 -2.79
N LEU A 78 19.68 -7.95 -1.62
CA LEU A 78 20.43 -8.05 -0.36
C LEU A 78 21.57 -9.05 -0.45
N ARG A 79 21.35 -10.21 -1.09
CA ARG A 79 22.41 -11.18 -1.35
C ARG A 79 23.49 -10.61 -2.26
N GLY A 80 23.12 -9.85 -3.30
CA GLY A 80 24.07 -9.20 -4.21
C GLY A 80 25.00 -8.21 -3.51
N VAL A 81 24.57 -7.62 -2.39
CA VAL A 81 25.39 -6.71 -1.57
C VAL A 81 25.98 -7.37 -0.32
N GLY A 82 25.95 -8.70 -0.24
CA GLY A 82 26.59 -9.49 0.83
C GLY A 82 25.75 -9.65 2.10
N VAL A 83 24.47 -9.28 2.09
CA VAL A 83 23.54 -9.51 3.19
C VAL A 83 22.82 -10.84 2.98
N LEU A 84 23.13 -11.83 3.80
CA LEU A 84 22.52 -13.16 3.71
C LEU A 84 21.31 -13.24 4.66
N LEU A 85 20.17 -13.66 4.12
CA LEU A 85 19.00 -14.03 4.89
C LEU A 85 19.11 -15.52 5.25
N ASN A 86 19.84 -15.79 6.32
CA ASN A 86 20.07 -17.15 6.81
C ASN A 86 19.18 -17.38 8.02
N GLY A 87 18.05 -18.05 7.83
CA GLY A 87 17.24 -18.54 8.94
C GLY A 87 18.03 -19.57 9.75
N CYS A 88 18.06 -19.38 11.07
CA CYS A 88 18.59 -20.38 11.99
C CYS A 88 17.69 -21.63 11.97
N CYS A 89 18.04 -22.63 11.14
CA CYS A 89 17.59 -24.00 11.40
C CYS A 89 18.27 -24.45 12.71
N GLY A 90 17.59 -24.20 13.83
CA GLY A 90 18.03 -24.63 15.16
C GLY A 90 17.97 -26.16 15.35
N GLY A 91 18.71 -26.88 14.53
CA GLY A 91 18.90 -28.31 14.64
C GLY A 91 20.38 -28.64 14.55
N LYS A 92 20.99 -29.09 15.67
CA LYS A 92 22.36 -29.60 15.68
C LYS A 92 22.46 -30.75 14.68
N GLY A 93 23.16 -30.57 13.56
CA GLY A 93 23.70 -31.64 12.74
C GLY A 93 23.25 -31.80 11.29
N SER A 94 22.42 -30.93 10.72
CA SER A 94 22.12 -30.95 9.28
C SER A 94 22.76 -29.74 8.57
N VAL A 95 23.48 -30.02 7.50
CA VAL A 95 24.02 -28.98 6.60
C VAL A 95 22.83 -28.25 5.98
N PRO A 96 22.67 -26.93 6.16
CA PRO A 96 21.54 -26.21 5.58
C PRO A 96 21.66 -26.20 4.06
N CYS A 97 20.63 -26.66 3.35
CA CYS A 97 20.51 -26.39 1.93
C CYS A 97 20.22 -24.89 1.79
N GLU A 98 21.13 -24.10 1.20
CA GLU A 98 20.97 -22.65 1.02
C GLU A 98 19.64 -22.25 0.37
N GLN A 99 19.15 -23.05 -0.57
CA GLN A 99 17.88 -22.82 -1.26
C GLN A 99 16.65 -23.04 -0.34
N CYS A 100 16.67 -24.11 0.47
CA CYS A 100 15.57 -24.39 1.40
C CYS A 100 15.45 -23.32 2.48
N ASN A 101 16.58 -22.84 3.00
CA ASN A 101 16.59 -21.77 4.01
C ASN A 101 16.03 -20.46 3.46
N GLN A 102 16.36 -20.11 2.23
CA GLN A 102 15.88 -18.86 1.62
C GLN A 102 14.37 -18.86 1.39
N VAL A 103 13.80 -19.95 0.93
CA VAL A 103 12.35 -20.07 0.72
C VAL A 103 11.61 -19.94 2.06
N LEU A 104 12.09 -20.62 3.11
CA LEU A 104 11.48 -20.51 4.45
C LEU A 104 11.54 -19.09 5.01
N GLU A 105 12.64 -18.37 4.80
CA GLU A 105 12.77 -16.99 5.27
C GLU A 105 11.88 -16.01 4.49
N ILE A 106 11.75 -16.22 3.18
CA ILE A 106 10.79 -15.45 2.37
C ILE A 106 9.37 -15.66 2.91
N GLU A 107 8.95 -16.91 3.16
CA GLU A 107 7.61 -17.20 3.68
C GLU A 107 7.40 -16.64 5.10
N ARG A 108 8.42 -16.60 5.95
CA ARG A 108 8.33 -15.92 7.25
C ARG A 108 8.10 -14.42 7.11
N LEU A 109 8.85 -13.76 6.25
CA LEU A 109 8.69 -12.32 5.96
C LEU A 109 7.32 -12.02 5.36
N VAL A 110 6.86 -12.85 4.42
CA VAL A 110 5.50 -12.78 3.85
C VAL A 110 4.45 -12.90 4.96
N GLY A 111 4.60 -13.88 5.84
CA GLY A 111 3.70 -14.09 6.98
C GLY A 111 3.62 -12.88 7.91
N CYS A 112 4.75 -12.27 8.26
CA CYS A 112 4.79 -11.06 9.08
C CYS A 112 4.07 -9.87 8.40
N CYS A 113 4.32 -9.65 7.11
CA CYS A 113 3.65 -8.59 6.37
C CYS A 113 2.14 -8.83 6.29
N MET A 114 1.72 -10.04 5.90
CA MET A 114 0.31 -10.39 5.76
C MET A 114 -0.46 -10.34 7.09
N ALA A 115 0.16 -10.76 8.19
CA ALA A 115 -0.46 -10.66 9.51
C ALA A 115 -0.81 -9.21 9.88
N ARG A 116 0.07 -8.25 9.56
CA ARG A 116 -0.16 -6.83 9.81
C ARG A 116 -1.24 -6.24 8.90
N ASN A 117 -1.18 -6.53 7.59
CA ASN A 117 -2.22 -6.09 6.66
C ASN A 117 -3.58 -6.66 7.05
N ARG A 118 -3.66 -7.95 7.34
CA ARG A 118 -4.90 -8.61 7.78
C ARG A 118 -5.44 -7.99 9.06
N TYR A 119 -4.57 -7.82 10.08
CA TYR A 119 -4.97 -7.17 11.32
C TYR A 119 -5.55 -5.79 11.10
N ASN A 120 -4.90 -4.97 10.26
CA ASN A 120 -5.36 -3.61 9.96
C ASN A 120 -6.70 -3.63 9.23
N ILE A 121 -6.83 -4.46 8.20
CA ILE A 121 -8.08 -4.54 7.42
C ILE A 121 -9.23 -5.06 8.29
N ASP A 122 -9.02 -6.11 9.05
CA ASP A 122 -10.09 -6.71 9.86
C ASP A 122 -10.52 -5.80 11.02
N ASN A 123 -9.59 -5.03 11.61
CA ASN A 123 -9.87 -4.26 12.82
C ASN A 123 -9.97 -2.76 12.62
N VAL A 124 -9.41 -2.19 11.56
CA VAL A 124 -9.41 -0.73 11.33
C VAL A 124 -10.20 -0.39 10.07
N SER A 125 -9.67 -0.69 8.88
CA SER A 125 -10.25 -0.17 7.62
C SER A 125 -11.52 -0.89 7.22
N GLY A 126 -11.63 -2.19 7.36
CA GLY A 126 -12.83 -2.96 6.97
C GLY A 126 -14.11 -2.50 7.67
N PRO A 127 -14.13 -2.35 9.02
CA PRO A 127 -15.28 -1.79 9.72
C PRO A 127 -15.68 -0.40 9.25
N VAL A 128 -14.69 0.47 8.96
CA VAL A 128 -14.92 1.82 8.44
C VAL A 128 -15.50 1.77 7.03
N LEU A 129 -14.90 0.97 6.13
CA LEU A 129 -15.39 0.79 4.75
C LEU A 129 -16.84 0.31 4.73
N LYS A 130 -17.20 -0.60 5.63
CA LYS A 130 -18.57 -1.10 5.75
C LYS A 130 -19.57 0.02 6.05
N VAL A 131 -19.24 0.95 6.93
CA VAL A 131 -20.10 2.10 7.26
C VAL A 131 -20.15 3.07 6.08
N LEU A 132 -19.00 3.46 5.54
CA LEU A 132 -18.92 4.42 4.44
C LEU A 132 -19.64 3.93 3.17
N ALA A 133 -19.57 2.62 2.87
CA ALA A 133 -20.26 2.02 1.73
C ALA A 133 -21.79 2.08 1.83
N SER A 134 -22.35 2.29 3.02
CA SER A 134 -23.79 2.49 3.20
C SER A 134 -24.27 3.91 2.87
N GLU A 135 -23.36 4.88 2.83
CA GLU A 135 -23.66 6.29 2.66
C GLU A 135 -23.12 6.87 1.35
N TYR A 136 -21.99 6.34 0.88
CA TYR A 136 -21.26 6.86 -0.28
C TYR A 136 -20.94 5.76 -1.28
N LYS A 137 -20.79 6.13 -2.55
CA LYS A 137 -20.16 5.25 -3.54
C LYS A 137 -18.66 5.20 -3.24
N LEU A 138 -18.10 4.00 -3.08
CA LEU A 138 -16.67 3.84 -2.86
C LEU A 138 -15.96 3.39 -4.13
N GLY A 139 -14.81 3.99 -4.43
CA GLY A 139 -13.88 3.56 -5.45
C GLY A 139 -12.47 3.45 -4.89
N VAL A 140 -11.70 2.46 -5.34
CA VAL A 140 -10.26 2.39 -5.05
C VAL A 140 -9.49 3.06 -6.18
N VAL A 141 -8.46 3.85 -5.84
CA VAL A 141 -7.54 4.48 -6.81
C VAL A 141 -6.11 4.25 -6.37
N SER A 142 -5.38 3.35 -7.04
CA SER A 142 -4.04 2.96 -6.58
C SER A 142 -3.02 2.81 -7.71
N ASN A 143 -1.77 3.16 -7.41
CA ASN A 143 -0.63 2.74 -8.22
C ASN A 143 -0.29 1.29 -7.88
N PHE A 144 -0.84 0.35 -8.64
CA PHE A 144 -0.68 -1.06 -8.35
C PHE A 144 -0.31 -1.85 -9.63
N TYR A 145 -0.30 -3.18 -9.60
CA TYR A 145 0.37 -4.02 -10.60
C TYR A 145 -0.58 -4.75 -11.57
N GLY A 146 -1.88 -4.50 -11.52
CA GLY A 146 -2.90 -5.12 -12.36
C GLY A 146 -3.72 -6.21 -11.65
N ASN A 147 -3.47 -6.45 -10.36
CA ASN A 147 -4.10 -7.52 -9.58
C ASN A 147 -4.92 -7.02 -8.38
N LEU A 148 -5.24 -5.72 -8.32
CA LEU A 148 -5.87 -5.15 -7.13
C LEU A 148 -7.24 -5.76 -6.81
N ASN A 149 -8.00 -6.18 -7.83
CA ASN A 149 -9.26 -6.90 -7.61
C ASN A 149 -9.05 -8.22 -6.84
N SER A 150 -8.04 -9.01 -7.21
CA SER A 150 -7.70 -10.26 -6.50
C SER A 150 -7.22 -9.99 -5.07
N VAL A 151 -6.50 -8.90 -4.86
CA VAL A 151 -6.06 -8.45 -3.54
C VAL A 151 -7.25 -8.06 -2.65
N LEU A 152 -8.19 -7.27 -3.16
CA LEU A 152 -9.38 -6.89 -2.40
C LEU A 152 -10.25 -8.10 -2.04
N ALA A 153 -10.38 -9.06 -2.98
CA ALA A 153 -11.10 -10.31 -2.75
C ALA A 153 -10.41 -11.21 -1.70
N GLU A 154 -9.06 -11.31 -1.71
CA GLU A 154 -8.33 -12.05 -0.67
C GLU A 154 -8.60 -11.50 0.74
N PHE A 155 -8.78 -10.19 0.86
CA PHE A 155 -9.13 -9.55 2.14
C PHE A 155 -10.64 -9.55 2.44
N GLY A 156 -11.50 -9.90 1.47
CA GLY A 156 -12.96 -9.93 1.64
C GLY A 156 -13.58 -8.54 1.72
N ILE A 157 -12.94 -7.53 1.11
CA ILE A 157 -13.41 -6.13 1.11
C ILE A 157 -13.82 -5.63 -0.29
N ASP A 158 -13.71 -6.46 -1.31
CA ASP A 158 -14.07 -6.15 -2.70
C ASP A 158 -15.52 -5.69 -2.83
N GLY A 159 -16.43 -6.29 -2.07
CA GLY A 159 -17.86 -5.96 -2.08
C GLY A 159 -18.21 -4.53 -1.60
N TYR A 160 -17.28 -3.80 -0.99
CA TYR A 160 -17.52 -2.40 -0.58
C TYR A 160 -17.30 -1.41 -1.73
N PHE A 161 -16.59 -1.78 -2.78
CA PHE A 161 -16.19 -0.87 -3.83
C PHE A 161 -17.02 -1.04 -5.10
N SER A 162 -17.54 0.06 -5.61
CA SER A 162 -18.25 0.10 -6.89
C SER A 162 -17.29 0.08 -8.08
N THR A 163 -16.05 0.59 -7.88
CA THR A 163 -15.03 0.66 -8.95
C THR A 163 -13.63 0.48 -8.39
N VAL A 164 -12.74 -0.06 -9.22
CA VAL A 164 -11.30 -0.16 -8.95
C VAL A 164 -10.56 0.50 -10.11
N THR A 165 -9.87 1.60 -9.82
CA THR A 165 -9.04 2.34 -10.78
C THR A 165 -7.58 2.10 -10.44
N GLU A 166 -6.94 1.25 -11.22
CA GLU A 166 -5.58 0.77 -11.00
C GLU A 166 -4.66 1.25 -12.13
N SER A 167 -3.52 1.84 -11.77
CA SER A 167 -2.62 2.48 -12.73
C SER A 167 -2.15 1.54 -13.85
N ALA A 168 -1.89 0.27 -13.55
CA ALA A 168 -1.47 -0.71 -14.55
C ALA A 168 -2.58 -1.06 -15.54
N VAL A 169 -3.86 -0.89 -15.16
CA VAL A 169 -5.03 -1.20 -16.00
C VAL A 169 -5.42 0.00 -16.85
N VAL A 170 -5.49 1.20 -16.23
CA VAL A 170 -5.94 2.41 -16.93
C VAL A 170 -4.82 3.13 -17.71
N GLY A 171 -3.56 2.72 -17.52
CA GLY A 171 -2.40 3.32 -18.20
C GLY A 171 -2.00 4.71 -17.70
N VAL A 172 -2.65 5.21 -16.65
CA VAL A 172 -2.38 6.49 -15.99
C VAL A 172 -2.05 6.22 -14.53
N ARG A 173 -1.03 6.89 -13.99
CA ARG A 173 -0.62 6.67 -12.61
C ARG A 173 -0.46 7.97 -11.82
N LYS A 174 -0.71 7.94 -10.53
CA LYS A 174 -0.37 9.03 -9.61
C LYS A 174 1.13 9.38 -9.72
N PRO A 175 1.53 10.65 -9.79
CA PRO A 175 0.75 11.84 -9.44
C PRO A 175 -0.02 12.50 -10.61
N ASP A 176 -0.27 11.83 -11.72
CA ASP A 176 -1.09 12.41 -12.79
C ASP A 176 -2.54 12.57 -12.30
N PRO A 177 -3.10 13.81 -12.27
CA PRO A 177 -4.46 14.06 -11.81
C PRO A 177 -5.55 13.37 -12.64
N GLU A 178 -5.22 12.94 -13.86
CA GLU A 178 -6.16 12.26 -14.74
C GLU A 178 -6.67 10.95 -14.16
N ILE A 179 -5.88 10.24 -13.34
CA ILE A 179 -6.32 9.00 -12.69
C ILE A 179 -7.54 9.23 -11.79
N PHE A 180 -7.62 10.39 -11.10
CA PHE A 180 -8.75 10.74 -10.25
C PHE A 180 -9.98 11.16 -11.05
N ARG A 181 -9.81 11.78 -12.24
CA ARG A 181 -10.93 12.07 -13.15
C ARG A 181 -11.53 10.79 -13.72
N ILE A 182 -10.66 9.84 -14.13
CA ILE A 182 -11.09 8.51 -14.57
C ILE A 182 -11.88 7.81 -13.45
N ALA A 183 -11.36 7.82 -12.22
CA ALA A 183 -12.00 7.18 -11.08
C ALA A 183 -13.36 7.81 -10.74
N ALA A 184 -13.47 9.12 -10.71
CA ALA A 184 -14.74 9.81 -10.49
C ALA A 184 -15.77 9.48 -11.59
N SER A 185 -15.33 9.52 -12.86
CA SER A 185 -16.16 9.15 -14.00
C SER A 185 -16.66 7.70 -13.93
N SER A 186 -15.80 6.77 -13.49
CA SER A 186 -16.17 5.36 -13.30
C SER A 186 -17.25 5.17 -12.23
N LEU A 187 -17.31 6.05 -11.22
CA LEU A 187 -18.41 6.09 -10.24
C LEU A 187 -19.67 6.78 -10.78
N GLY A 188 -19.62 7.35 -11.99
CA GLY A 188 -20.68 8.21 -12.54
C GLY A 188 -20.80 9.53 -11.81
N LEU A 189 -19.67 10.09 -11.32
CA LEU A 189 -19.59 11.33 -10.56
C LEU A 189 -18.62 12.30 -11.23
N THR A 190 -18.75 13.58 -10.86
CA THR A 190 -17.73 14.59 -11.17
C THR A 190 -16.68 14.62 -10.07
N PRO A 191 -15.44 15.09 -10.35
CA PRO A 191 -14.41 15.23 -9.31
C PRO A 191 -14.88 16.07 -8.10
N ALA A 192 -15.66 17.12 -8.33
CA ALA A 192 -16.20 17.98 -7.26
C ALA A 192 -17.21 17.28 -6.33
N GLU A 193 -17.76 16.13 -6.74
CA GLU A 193 -18.63 15.28 -5.93
C GLU A 193 -17.87 14.19 -5.18
N CYS A 194 -16.53 14.15 -5.33
CA CYS A 194 -15.67 13.12 -4.76
C CYS A 194 -14.71 13.70 -3.71
N VAL A 195 -14.41 12.88 -2.70
CA VAL A 195 -13.31 13.09 -1.76
C VAL A 195 -12.27 12.01 -2.01
N VAL A 196 -11.01 12.41 -2.15
CA VAL A 196 -9.88 11.47 -2.21
C VAL A 196 -9.29 11.29 -0.81
N VAL A 197 -9.08 10.05 -0.42
CA VAL A 197 -8.44 9.66 0.84
C VAL A 197 -7.13 8.96 0.52
N GLY A 198 -6.00 9.45 1.04
CA GLY A 198 -4.69 8.84 0.79
C GLY A 198 -3.64 9.27 1.82
N ASP A 199 -2.53 8.52 1.87
CA ASP A 199 -1.41 8.75 2.80
C ASP A 199 -0.30 9.64 2.21
N SER A 200 -0.26 9.81 0.89
CA SER A 200 0.83 10.49 0.17
C SER A 200 0.41 11.88 -0.31
N ALA A 201 1.05 12.94 0.21
CA ALA A 201 0.76 14.31 -0.21
C ALA A 201 1.01 14.51 -1.71
N ASP A 202 2.12 14.00 -2.23
CA ASP A 202 2.55 14.13 -3.62
C ASP A 202 1.79 13.24 -4.61
N LYS A 203 1.34 12.07 -4.19
CA LYS A 203 0.65 11.11 -5.06
C LYS A 203 -0.87 11.17 -4.95
N ASP A 204 -1.40 11.51 -3.78
CA ASP A 204 -2.84 11.49 -3.54
C ASP A 204 -3.43 12.88 -3.44
N ILE A 205 -2.90 13.74 -2.55
CA ILE A 205 -3.57 14.97 -2.17
C ILE A 205 -3.43 16.06 -3.23
N ILE A 206 -2.19 16.40 -3.61
CA ILE A 206 -1.93 17.45 -4.60
C ILE A 206 -2.60 17.14 -5.95
N PRO A 207 -2.43 15.94 -6.54
CA PRO A 207 -3.06 15.65 -7.83
C PRO A 207 -4.59 15.52 -7.72
N ALA A 208 -5.15 15.06 -6.60
CA ALA A 208 -6.59 15.03 -6.40
C ALA A 208 -7.20 16.44 -6.38
N GLN A 209 -6.55 17.39 -5.70
CA GLN A 209 -6.96 18.81 -5.71
C GLN A 209 -6.83 19.40 -7.12
N THR A 210 -5.78 19.06 -7.85
CA THR A 210 -5.60 19.46 -9.25
C THR A 210 -6.70 18.88 -10.16
N ALA A 211 -7.20 17.68 -9.83
CA ALA A 211 -8.34 17.08 -10.53
C ALA A 211 -9.68 17.76 -10.20
N GLY A 212 -9.76 18.51 -9.09
CA GLY A 212 -10.97 19.18 -8.60
C GLY A 212 -11.72 18.40 -7.52
N CYS A 213 -11.08 17.38 -6.91
CA CYS A 213 -11.63 16.65 -5.77
C CYS A 213 -11.33 17.38 -4.45
N ARG A 214 -12.15 17.10 -3.43
CA ARG A 214 -11.78 17.38 -2.03
C ARG A 214 -10.86 16.28 -1.51
N THR A 215 -10.17 16.52 -0.39
CA THR A 215 -9.08 15.63 0.03
C THR A 215 -9.06 15.41 1.54
N VAL A 216 -8.82 14.16 1.92
CA VAL A 216 -8.47 13.75 3.29
C VAL A 216 -7.07 13.16 3.26
N TRP A 217 -6.17 13.78 4.02
CA TRP A 217 -4.82 13.29 4.17
C TRP A 217 -4.68 12.43 5.42
N LEU A 218 -4.44 11.13 5.23
CA LEU A 218 -4.08 10.20 6.30
C LEU A 218 -2.59 10.34 6.60
N SER A 219 -2.25 11.20 7.55
CA SER A 219 -0.86 11.51 7.85
C SER A 219 -0.18 10.51 8.79
N GLY A 220 -0.91 9.54 9.36
CA GLY A 220 -0.37 8.51 10.26
C GLY A 220 0.41 9.04 11.46
N SER A 221 0.71 8.20 12.42
CA SER A 221 1.56 8.54 13.58
C SER A 221 3.05 8.66 13.22
N ASN A 222 3.47 8.13 12.07
CA ASN A 222 4.86 8.07 11.60
C ASN A 222 5.11 8.87 10.30
N ALA A 223 4.28 9.85 10.01
CA ALA A 223 4.34 10.64 8.79
C ALA A 223 5.67 11.41 8.59
N SER A 224 6.45 11.61 9.66
CA SER A 224 7.75 12.32 9.61
C SER A 224 8.89 11.54 8.95
N ASP A 225 8.72 10.24 8.69
CA ASP A 225 9.87 9.37 8.41
C ASP A 225 10.03 8.94 6.94
N VAL A 226 9.14 9.34 6.04
CA VAL A 226 9.21 8.89 4.65
C VAL A 226 9.90 9.93 3.76
N ALA A 227 11.13 9.56 3.37
CA ALA A 227 11.86 10.09 2.21
C ALA A 227 12.32 11.56 2.26
N GLY A 228 12.83 12.08 3.38
CA GLY A 228 13.56 13.35 3.37
C GLY A 228 12.75 14.59 2.94
N VAL A 229 11.44 14.43 2.76
CA VAL A 229 10.50 15.51 2.54
C VAL A 229 9.92 15.86 3.90
N ALA A 230 10.34 16.98 4.46
CA ALA A 230 9.68 17.55 5.62
C ALA A 230 8.22 17.79 5.24
N TRP A 231 7.31 17.05 5.83
CA TRP A 231 5.87 17.13 5.56
C TRP A 231 5.29 18.54 5.77
N ASP A 232 5.97 19.37 6.58
CA ASP A 232 5.63 20.77 6.81
C ASP A 232 6.03 21.72 5.66
N SER A 233 6.82 21.25 4.67
CA SER A 233 7.25 22.08 3.53
C SER A 233 6.40 21.89 2.28
N THR A 234 5.41 20.99 2.31
CA THR A 234 4.49 20.80 1.18
C THR A 234 3.46 21.91 1.17
N PRO A 235 3.34 22.73 0.12
CA PRO A 235 2.39 23.86 0.04
C PRO A 235 0.92 23.40 -0.09
N CYS A 236 0.63 22.14 0.15
CA CYS A 236 -0.68 21.51 -0.01
C CYS A 236 -1.43 21.52 1.33
N ILE A 237 -2.58 22.18 1.37
CA ILE A 237 -3.49 22.15 2.51
C ILE A 237 -4.65 21.21 2.14
N PRO A 238 -4.74 20.01 2.73
CA PRO A 238 -5.89 19.13 2.51
C PRO A 238 -7.15 19.74 3.13
N ASP A 239 -8.34 19.34 2.65
CA ASP A 239 -9.59 19.77 3.29
C ASP A 239 -9.72 19.21 4.71
N TRP A 240 -9.24 17.97 4.92
CA TRP A 240 -9.15 17.33 6.23
C TRP A 240 -7.83 16.58 6.40
N ARG A 241 -7.37 16.52 7.64
CA ARG A 241 -6.22 15.71 8.04
C ARG A 241 -6.62 14.77 9.16
N ILE A 242 -6.26 13.49 9.02
CA ILE A 242 -6.56 12.44 9.98
C ILE A 242 -5.29 11.67 10.36
N SER A 243 -5.29 11.05 11.53
CA SER A 243 -4.19 10.23 12.03
C SER A 243 -4.44 8.73 11.88
N SER A 244 -5.69 8.32 11.78
CA SER A 244 -6.11 6.94 11.54
C SER A 244 -7.27 6.91 10.55
N PHE A 245 -7.38 5.85 9.78
CA PHE A 245 -8.49 5.61 8.86
C PHE A 245 -9.86 5.60 9.58
N ARG A 246 -9.87 5.28 10.87
CA ARG A 246 -11.08 5.35 11.72
C ARG A 246 -11.64 6.77 11.86
N ASP A 247 -10.79 7.78 11.77
CA ASP A 247 -11.20 9.17 11.94
C ASP A 247 -12.12 9.63 10.81
N LEU A 248 -12.17 8.90 9.67
CA LEU A 248 -13.12 9.15 8.58
C LEU A 248 -14.58 9.14 9.03
N LEU A 249 -14.91 8.33 10.04
CA LEU A 249 -16.27 8.26 10.59
C LEU A 249 -16.67 9.51 11.38
N SER A 250 -15.74 10.40 11.69
CA SER A 250 -15.97 11.65 12.41
C SER A 250 -16.09 12.87 11.46
N ILE A 251 -15.92 12.64 10.14
CA ILE A 251 -15.99 13.71 9.13
C ILE A 251 -17.39 13.76 8.55
N GLU A 252 -17.99 14.95 8.56
CA GLU A 252 -19.18 15.28 7.78
C GLU A 252 -18.73 15.82 6.41
N PHE A 253 -18.91 15.03 5.34
CA PHE A 253 -18.46 15.36 3.97
C PHE A 253 -19.40 16.29 3.21
#